data_57772d485e0dce0977702cb6d1c003e3
#
_entry.id   57772d485e0dce0977702cb6d1c003e3
#
_cell.length_a   1.000
_cell.length_b   1.000
_cell.length_c   1.000
_cell.angle_alpha   90.00
_cell.angle_beta   90.00
_cell.angle_gamma   90.00
#
_symmetry.space_group_name_H-M   'P 1'
#
loop_
_entity.id
_entity.type
_entity.pdbx_description
1 polymer ?
#
loop_
_entity_poly.entity_id
_entity_poly.type
_entity_poly.pdbx_seq_one_letter_code
_entity_poly.pdbx_strand_id
1 'polypeptide(L)'
;MECEAPTCTNEGLKIVISTIKRNKWKVRSLDIKTAYLQGKVIEREVYLQSPIEAKTDKIWKLRKAVYGLKDAARSWYDSLMAILKTTGGRKSTVDPTIMMWKEKDKLIGVMCVHVDDLCYGGMKNLMRKL
;
A
#
# COMPACT_ATOMS: atom_id res chain seq x y z
N MET A 1 10.73 6.06 -16.36
CA MET A 1 10.50 5.36 -15.08
C MET A 1 9.41 6.10 -14.30
N GLU A 2 8.32 5.44 -14.03
CA GLU A 2 7.27 6.03 -13.21
C GLU A 2 7.72 6.06 -11.75
N CYS A 3 7.87 7.27 -11.22
CA CYS A 3 8.28 7.47 -9.82
C CYS A 3 7.09 7.59 -8.87
N GLU A 4 5.91 7.87 -9.41
CA GLU A 4 4.71 8.08 -8.63
C GLU A 4 3.90 6.79 -8.47
N ALA A 5 3.38 6.57 -7.27
CA ALA A 5 2.43 5.51 -7.02
C ALA A 5 1.00 5.99 -7.29
N PRO A 6 0.11 5.10 -7.75
CA PRO A 6 -1.31 5.42 -7.80
C PRO A 6 -1.81 5.78 -6.40
N THR A 7 -2.64 6.82 -6.31
CA THR A 7 -3.31 7.23 -5.07
C THR A 7 -4.81 6.99 -5.18
N CYS A 8 -5.42 6.59 -4.07
CA CYS A 8 -6.85 6.35 -4.03
C CYS A 8 -7.64 7.64 -4.31
N THR A 9 -8.55 7.59 -5.26
CA THR A 9 -9.45 8.70 -5.57
C THR A 9 -10.65 8.71 -4.61
N ASN A 10 -11.31 9.87 -4.47
CA ASN A 10 -12.53 9.96 -3.68
C ASN A 10 -13.63 9.04 -4.22
N GLU A 11 -13.74 8.93 -5.55
CA GLU A 11 -14.67 8.02 -6.22
C GLU A 11 -14.34 6.56 -5.91
N GLY A 12 -13.07 6.20 -5.98
CA GLY A 12 -12.61 4.85 -5.64
C GLY A 12 -12.92 4.48 -4.20
N LEU A 13 -12.64 5.39 -3.26
CA LEU A 13 -12.96 5.18 -1.85
C LEU A 13 -14.47 5.02 -1.60
N LYS A 14 -15.29 5.84 -2.25
CA LYS A 14 -16.76 5.74 -2.17
C LYS A 14 -17.26 4.39 -2.69
N ILE A 15 -16.71 3.92 -3.80
CA ILE A 15 -17.05 2.61 -4.37
C ILE A 15 -16.71 1.49 -3.39
N VAL A 16 -15.52 1.52 -2.80
CA VAL A 16 -15.10 0.51 -1.82
C VAL A 16 -16.02 0.51 -0.60
N ILE A 17 -16.27 1.67 0.00
CA ILE A 17 -17.14 1.79 1.18
C ILE A 17 -18.57 1.36 0.86
N SER A 18 -19.11 1.75 -0.30
CA SER A 18 -20.45 1.36 -0.73
C SER A 18 -20.56 -0.14 -0.94
N THR A 19 -19.54 -0.77 -1.51
CA THR A 19 -19.48 -2.22 -1.70
C THR A 19 -19.45 -2.95 -0.36
N ILE A 20 -18.65 -2.48 0.58
CA ILE A 20 -18.56 -3.04 1.93
C ILE A 20 -19.93 -2.96 2.62
N LYS A 21 -20.57 -1.80 2.57
CA LYS A 21 -21.89 -1.60 3.17
C LYS A 21 -22.96 -2.47 2.53
N ARG A 22 -22.96 -2.56 1.21
CA ARG A 22 -23.94 -3.37 0.45
C ARG A 22 -23.86 -4.85 0.81
N ASN A 23 -22.66 -5.35 1.06
CA ASN A 23 -22.42 -6.74 1.45
C ASN A 23 -22.54 -6.96 2.96
N LYS A 24 -22.87 -5.92 3.72
CA LYS A 24 -22.97 -5.96 5.19
C LYS A 24 -21.67 -6.39 5.87
N TRP A 25 -20.53 -6.09 5.24
CA TRP A 25 -19.23 -6.32 5.83
C TRP A 25 -18.89 -5.17 6.78
N LYS A 26 -17.95 -5.43 7.68
CA LYS A 26 -17.43 -4.41 8.57
C LYS A 26 -16.31 -3.64 7.87
N VAL A 27 -16.38 -2.31 7.89
CA VAL A 27 -15.30 -1.45 7.41
C VAL A 27 -14.13 -1.52 8.38
N ARG A 28 -12.94 -1.75 7.86
CA ARG A 28 -11.71 -1.77 8.64
C ARG A 28 -10.70 -0.83 7.99
N SER A 29 -9.83 -0.28 8.81
CA SER A 29 -8.70 0.52 8.34
C SER A 29 -7.42 0.04 9.01
N LEU A 30 -6.32 0.19 8.31
CA LEU A 30 -5.00 -0.17 8.78
C LEU A 30 -4.01 0.89 8.32
N ASP A 31 -3.20 1.37 9.26
CA ASP A 31 -2.10 2.28 8.99
C ASP A 31 -0.78 1.53 9.19
N ILE A 32 0.06 1.49 8.14
CA ILE A 32 1.33 0.78 8.18
C ILE A 32 2.43 1.76 8.57
N LYS A 33 2.95 1.59 9.77
CA LYS A 33 4.04 2.43 10.28
C LYS A 33 5.30 2.27 9.43
N THR A 34 5.95 3.40 9.14
CA THR A 34 7.20 3.44 8.37
C THR A 34 7.11 2.65 7.06
N ALA A 35 6.01 2.84 6.31
CA ALA A 35 5.70 2.06 5.10
C ALA A 35 6.88 1.96 4.13
N TYR A 36 7.54 3.08 3.83
CA TYR A 36 8.64 3.10 2.86
C TYR A 36 9.85 2.30 3.32
N LEU A 37 10.11 2.22 4.62
CA LEU A 37 11.19 1.42 5.17
C LEU A 37 10.89 -0.09 5.16
N GLN A 38 9.63 -0.46 5.00
CA GLN A 38 9.21 -1.86 4.89
C GLN A 38 9.23 -2.39 3.46
N GLY A 39 9.50 -1.52 2.49
CA GLY A 39 9.62 -1.89 1.08
C GLY A 39 10.95 -2.57 0.76
N LYS A 40 11.18 -2.75 -0.54
CA LYS A 40 12.43 -3.32 -1.04
C LYS A 40 13.63 -2.41 -0.77
N VAL A 41 14.82 -3.02 -0.74
CA VAL A 41 16.08 -2.27 -0.72
C VAL A 41 16.16 -1.39 -1.97
N ILE A 42 16.63 -0.15 -1.80
CA ILE A 42 16.80 0.80 -2.91
C ILE A 42 17.91 0.29 -3.83
N GLU A 43 17.63 0.21 -5.14
CA GLU A 43 18.62 -0.22 -6.14
C GLU A 43 19.63 0.87 -6.47
N ARG A 44 19.24 2.13 -6.38
CA ARG A 44 20.13 3.28 -6.61
C ARG A 44 20.80 3.72 -5.33
N GLU A 45 22.00 4.32 -5.46
CA GLU A 45 22.69 4.90 -4.32
C GLU A 45 22.10 6.26 -3.95
N VAL A 46 21.67 6.40 -2.69
CA VAL A 46 21.16 7.65 -2.14
C VAL A 46 21.93 7.96 -0.86
N TYR A 47 22.51 9.14 -0.81
CA TYR A 47 23.27 9.60 0.32
C TYR A 47 22.58 10.80 0.95
N LEU A 48 22.56 10.83 2.27
CA LEU A 48 22.03 11.94 3.07
C LEU A 48 23.12 12.52 3.92
N GLN A 49 23.12 13.85 4.03
CA GLN A 49 23.94 14.54 5.00
C GLN A 49 23.38 14.25 6.41
N SER A 50 24.25 13.90 7.34
CA SER A 50 23.85 13.67 8.71
C SER A 50 23.28 14.95 9.33
N PRO A 51 22.18 14.85 10.10
CA PRO A 51 21.68 16.01 10.83
C PRO A 51 22.68 16.47 11.88
N ILE A 52 22.62 17.75 12.23
CA ILE A 52 23.55 18.37 13.19
C ILE A 52 23.50 17.65 14.55
N GLU A 53 22.34 17.19 14.93
CA GLU A 53 22.08 16.48 16.20
C GLU A 53 22.83 15.14 16.29
N ALA A 54 23.18 14.57 15.16
CA ALA A 54 23.94 13.31 15.12
C ALA A 54 25.41 13.48 15.50
N LYS A 55 25.90 14.73 15.55
CA LYS A 55 27.29 15.09 15.92
C LYS A 55 28.37 14.28 15.18
N THR A 56 28.18 14.08 13.88
CA THR A 56 29.08 13.34 13.01
C THR A 56 29.19 14.02 11.65
N ASP A 57 30.37 13.92 11.03
CA ASP A 57 30.59 14.40 9.65
C ASP A 57 30.34 13.31 8.60
N LYS A 58 29.88 12.15 9.02
CA LYS A 58 29.62 11.02 8.12
C LYS A 58 28.41 11.27 7.25
N ILE A 59 28.46 10.83 6.01
CA ILE A 59 27.33 10.80 5.07
C ILE A 59 26.65 9.45 5.21
N TRP A 60 25.31 9.48 5.33
CA TRP A 60 24.52 8.26 5.44
C TRP A 60 24.11 7.75 4.08
N LYS A 61 24.29 6.46 3.87
CA LYS A 61 23.76 5.77 2.69
C LYS A 61 22.43 5.12 3.04
N LEU A 62 21.39 5.45 2.28
CA LEU A 62 20.07 4.85 2.47
C LEU A 62 20.05 3.43 1.88
N ARG A 63 19.52 2.50 2.66
CA ARG A 63 19.25 1.13 2.20
C ARG A 63 17.84 0.98 1.68
N LYS A 64 16.89 1.67 2.29
CA LYS A 64 15.46 1.64 1.94
C LYS A 64 14.93 3.04 1.71
N ALA A 65 13.84 3.13 0.96
CA ALA A 65 13.21 4.40 0.68
C ALA A 65 12.64 5.05 1.95
N VAL A 66 12.68 6.37 2.00
CA VAL A 66 12.06 7.20 3.03
C VAL A 66 11.19 8.25 2.35
N TYR A 67 10.34 8.92 3.13
CA TYR A 67 9.52 10.02 2.62
C TYR A 67 10.42 11.09 1.99
N GLY A 68 9.97 11.63 0.85
CA GLY A 68 10.71 12.64 0.09
C GLY A 68 11.58 12.10 -1.04
N LEU A 69 11.86 10.80 -1.10
CA LEU A 69 12.50 10.18 -2.26
C LEU A 69 11.51 10.05 -3.41
N LYS A 70 11.98 10.30 -4.63
CA LYS A 70 11.13 10.29 -5.84
C LYS A 70 10.40 8.96 -6.05
N ASP A 71 11.07 7.86 -5.79
CA ASP A 71 10.60 6.51 -6.07
C ASP A 71 10.09 5.77 -4.82
N ALA A 72 10.06 6.44 -3.66
CA ALA A 72 9.66 5.82 -2.40
C ALA A 72 8.23 5.29 -2.43
N ALA A 73 7.29 6.11 -2.86
CA ALA A 73 5.88 5.74 -2.92
C ALA A 73 5.63 4.60 -3.91
N ARG A 74 6.28 4.62 -5.06
CA ARG A 74 6.16 3.56 -6.07
C ARG A 74 6.74 2.24 -5.59
N SER A 75 7.92 2.27 -4.99
CA SER A 75 8.56 1.07 -4.42
C SER A 75 7.70 0.42 -3.36
N TRP A 76 7.14 1.21 -2.45
CA TRP A 76 6.23 0.73 -1.43
C TRP A 76 4.96 0.13 -2.03
N TYR A 77 4.33 0.84 -2.97
CA TYR A 77 3.13 0.37 -3.66
C TYR A 77 3.36 -0.99 -4.32
N ASP A 78 4.46 -1.15 -5.06
CA ASP A 78 4.78 -2.40 -5.74
C ASP A 78 5.01 -3.55 -4.74
N SER A 79 5.67 -3.27 -3.63
CA SER A 79 5.89 -4.26 -2.55
C SER A 79 4.57 -4.68 -1.91
N LEU A 80 3.71 -3.72 -1.60
CA LEU A 80 2.40 -3.99 -1.01
C LEU A 80 1.52 -4.82 -1.96
N MET A 81 1.49 -4.46 -3.25
CA MET A 81 0.72 -5.21 -4.25
C MET A 81 1.22 -6.65 -4.38
N ALA A 82 2.53 -6.87 -4.33
CA ALA A 82 3.10 -8.21 -4.35
C ALA A 82 2.63 -9.04 -3.15
N ILE A 83 2.63 -8.46 -1.95
CA ILE A 83 2.15 -9.12 -0.74
C ILE A 83 0.66 -9.45 -0.85
N LEU A 84 -0.16 -8.50 -1.27
CA LEU A 84 -1.61 -8.70 -1.38
C LEU A 84 -1.97 -9.77 -2.42
N LYS A 85 -1.21 -9.88 -3.50
CA LYS A 85 -1.39 -10.94 -4.50
C LYS A 85 -1.17 -12.33 -3.92
N THR A 86 -0.28 -12.49 -2.94
CA THR A 86 -0.06 -13.79 -2.28
C THR A 86 -1.27 -14.27 -1.49
N THR A 87 -2.16 -13.35 -1.11
CA THR A 87 -3.41 -13.68 -0.41
C THR A 87 -4.58 -13.99 -1.36
N GLY A 88 -4.33 -13.97 -2.66
CA GLY A 88 -5.36 -14.18 -3.69
C GLY A 88 -6.01 -12.90 -4.19
N GLY A 89 -5.55 -11.74 -3.75
CA GLY A 89 -6.04 -10.45 -4.20
C GLY A 89 -5.69 -10.15 -5.66
N ARG A 90 -6.57 -9.46 -6.35
CA ARG A 90 -6.36 -8.99 -7.72
C ARG A 90 -6.60 -7.50 -7.81
N LYS A 91 -5.70 -6.81 -8.48
CA LYS A 91 -5.84 -5.38 -8.74
C LYS A 91 -6.98 -5.14 -9.73
N SER A 92 -7.82 -4.12 -9.48
CA SER A 92 -8.84 -3.69 -10.42
C SER A 92 -8.22 -3.20 -11.73
N THR A 93 -8.83 -3.55 -12.85
CA THR A 93 -8.40 -3.06 -14.17
C THR A 93 -8.76 -1.60 -14.39
N VAL A 94 -9.73 -1.08 -13.65
CA VAL A 94 -10.21 0.31 -13.76
C VAL A 94 -9.45 1.25 -12.83
N ASP A 95 -9.19 0.80 -11.60
CA ASP A 95 -8.50 1.60 -10.59
C ASP A 95 -7.39 0.75 -9.94
N PRO A 96 -6.10 1.08 -10.17
CA PRO A 96 -4.99 0.30 -9.64
C PRO A 96 -4.82 0.39 -8.12
N THR A 97 -5.55 1.28 -7.44
CA THR A 97 -5.53 1.38 -5.97
C THR A 97 -6.56 0.48 -5.30
N ILE A 98 -7.41 -0.18 -6.07
CA ILE A 98 -8.45 -1.08 -5.57
C ILE A 98 -8.02 -2.52 -5.77
N MET A 99 -7.99 -3.29 -4.67
CA MET A 99 -7.78 -4.73 -4.68
C MET A 99 -9.09 -5.45 -4.41
N MET A 100 -9.29 -6.56 -5.09
CA MET A 100 -10.49 -7.39 -4.96
C MET A 100 -10.11 -8.84 -4.70
N TRP A 101 -10.90 -9.50 -3.89
CA TRP A 101 -10.81 -10.95 -3.65
C TRP A 101 -12.11 -11.59 -4.09
N LYS A 102 -11.99 -12.61 -4.93
CA LYS A 102 -13.15 -13.37 -5.44
C LYS A 102 -12.99 -14.84 -5.15
N GLU A 103 -14.08 -15.50 -4.91
CA GLU A 103 -14.17 -16.94 -4.78
C GLU A 103 -15.35 -17.43 -5.63
N LYS A 104 -15.09 -18.31 -6.59
CA LYS A 104 -16.12 -18.80 -7.55
C LYS A 104 -16.90 -17.64 -8.19
N ASP A 105 -16.18 -16.65 -8.71
CA ASP A 105 -16.71 -15.43 -9.34
C ASP A 105 -17.53 -14.52 -8.42
N LYS A 106 -17.60 -14.82 -7.14
CA LYS A 106 -18.27 -13.99 -6.15
C LYS A 106 -17.25 -13.13 -5.41
N LEU A 107 -17.54 -11.83 -5.29
CA LEU A 107 -16.71 -10.90 -4.54
C LEU A 107 -16.79 -11.24 -3.05
N ILE A 108 -15.65 -11.50 -2.42
CA ILE A 108 -15.55 -11.82 -0.99
C ILE A 108 -14.80 -10.76 -0.18
N GLY A 109 -14.14 -9.81 -0.83
CA GLY A 109 -13.46 -8.72 -0.16
C GLY A 109 -13.01 -7.64 -1.10
N VAL A 110 -12.80 -6.46 -0.58
CA VAL A 110 -12.36 -5.29 -1.33
C VAL A 110 -11.49 -4.41 -0.44
N MET A 111 -10.49 -3.76 -1.04
CA MET A 111 -9.57 -2.86 -0.35
C MET A 111 -9.22 -1.68 -1.23
N CYS A 112 -9.14 -0.51 -0.62
CA CYS A 112 -8.61 0.70 -1.24
C CYS A 112 -7.27 1.04 -0.58
N VAL A 113 -6.25 1.28 -1.40
CA VAL A 113 -4.89 1.56 -0.94
C VAL A 113 -4.57 3.04 -1.13
N HIS A 114 -4.13 3.70 -0.08
CA HIS A 114 -3.65 5.08 -0.12
C HIS A 114 -2.35 5.18 0.67
N VAL A 115 -1.22 5.11 -0.03
CA VAL A 115 0.14 5.13 0.56
C VAL A 115 0.28 4.09 1.68
N ASP A 116 0.23 4.53 2.94
CA ASP A 116 0.34 3.70 4.14
C ASP A 116 -1.01 3.38 4.80
N ASP A 117 -2.09 3.97 4.29
CA ASP A 117 -3.44 3.75 4.79
C ASP A 117 -4.19 2.75 3.92
N LEU A 118 -4.80 1.77 4.55
CA LEU A 118 -5.64 0.77 3.90
C LEU A 118 -7.05 0.84 4.45
N CYS A 119 -8.04 0.90 3.56
CA CYS A 119 -9.46 0.78 3.92
C CYS A 119 -10.03 -0.47 3.25
N TYR A 120 -10.56 -1.39 4.02
CA TYR A 120 -10.97 -2.68 3.49
C TYR A 120 -12.14 -3.29 4.25
N GLY A 121 -12.73 -4.28 3.63
CA GLY A 121 -13.77 -5.10 4.22
C GLY A 121 -13.96 -6.40 3.42
N GLY A 122 -14.55 -7.40 4.04
CA GLY A 122 -14.78 -8.68 3.40
C GLY A 122 -15.37 -9.71 4.33
N MET A 123 -15.53 -10.92 3.81
CA MET A 123 -16.01 -12.05 4.58
C MET A 123 -15.02 -12.43 5.68
N LYS A 124 -15.54 -12.95 6.78
CA LYS A 124 -14.73 -13.31 7.97
C LYS A 124 -13.56 -14.23 7.64
N ASN A 125 -13.76 -15.18 6.76
CA ASN A 125 -12.71 -16.13 6.38
C ASN A 125 -11.53 -15.45 5.69
N LEU A 126 -11.82 -14.45 4.84
CA LEU A 126 -10.79 -13.66 4.19
C LEU A 126 -10.07 -12.75 5.19
N MET A 127 -10.81 -12.12 6.10
CA MET A 127 -10.23 -11.21 7.09
C MET A 127 -9.25 -11.88 8.03
N ARG A 128 -9.38 -13.17 8.27
CA ARG A 128 -8.44 -13.96 9.08
C ARG A 128 -7.11 -14.21 8.37
N LYS A 129 -7.09 -14.15 7.02
CA LYS A 129 -5.87 -14.33 6.22
C LYS A 129 -5.08 -13.03 6.01
N LEU A 130 -5.72 -11.91 6.22
CA LEU A 130 -5.13 -10.59 6.12
C LEU A 130 -4.70 -10.09 7.49
#